data_e4947bb8b68177fdff55363d728eb8cf
#
_entry.id   e4947bb8b68177fdff55363d728eb8cf
#
_cell.length_a   1.000
_cell.length_b   1.000
_cell.length_c   1.000
_cell.angle_alpha   90.00
_cell.angle_beta   90.00
_cell.angle_gamma   90.00
#
_symmetry.space_group_name_H-M   'P 1'
#
loop_
_entity.id
_entity.type
_entity.pdbx_description
1 polymer ?
#
loop_
_entity_poly.entity_id
_entity_poly.type
_entity_poly.pdbx_seq_one_letter_code
_entity_poly.pdbx_strand_id
1 'polypeptide(L)'
;MISGLKDTVTLNNGVKMPRLGLGVWQVDEGSEVEYAVSAALKAGYRSVDTAAVYGNEVGVGKAVRESGIPREELFITTKVWNADQGYDSTLRALDESLKRLGLDYVDLYLIHWPVKGKYMETWRAMETLYNEGRVRAVGVSNFQIHHLQDV
;
A
#
# COMPACT_ATOMS: atom_id res chain seq x y z
N MET A 1 -23.05 -5.57 -5.55
CA MET A 1 -23.39 -5.86 -4.14
C MET A 1 -22.21 -6.59 -3.52
N ILE A 2 -21.76 -6.21 -2.31
CA ILE A 2 -20.69 -6.94 -1.59
C ILE A 2 -21.38 -8.14 -0.94
N SER A 3 -20.99 -9.36 -1.30
CA SER A 3 -21.60 -10.59 -0.75
C SER A 3 -20.80 -11.18 0.42
N GLY A 4 -19.57 -10.69 0.64
CA GLY A 4 -18.73 -11.14 1.76
C GLY A 4 -17.46 -10.34 1.93
N LEU A 5 -16.77 -10.53 3.06
CA LEU A 5 -15.51 -9.84 3.40
C LEU A 5 -14.35 -10.14 2.42
N LYS A 6 -14.47 -11.24 1.67
CA LYS A 6 -13.46 -11.66 0.69
C LYS A 6 -13.79 -11.29 -0.75
N ASP A 7 -14.88 -10.55 -0.98
CA ASP A 7 -15.22 -10.07 -2.32
C ASP A 7 -14.11 -9.18 -2.88
N THR A 8 -13.82 -9.38 -4.16
CA THR A 8 -12.75 -8.66 -4.86
C THR A 8 -13.28 -7.86 -6.04
N VAL A 9 -12.52 -6.87 -6.45
CA VAL A 9 -12.59 -6.24 -7.76
C VAL A 9 -11.34 -6.59 -8.54
N THR A 10 -11.47 -6.77 -9.84
CA THR A 10 -10.30 -7.00 -10.71
C THR A 10 -9.81 -5.67 -11.24
N LEU A 11 -8.54 -5.35 -10.96
CA LEU A 11 -7.87 -4.16 -11.49
C LEU A 11 -7.58 -4.34 -12.99
N ASN A 12 -7.23 -3.26 -13.69
CA ASN A 12 -6.98 -3.27 -15.14
C ASN A 12 -5.84 -4.21 -15.56
N ASN A 13 -4.94 -4.54 -14.65
CA ASN A 13 -3.84 -5.49 -14.89
C ASN A 13 -4.16 -6.93 -14.46
N GLY A 14 -5.41 -7.22 -14.10
CA GLY A 14 -5.85 -8.55 -13.67
C GLY A 14 -5.67 -8.88 -12.19
N VAL A 15 -5.01 -8.02 -11.43
CA VAL A 15 -4.83 -8.21 -9.98
C VAL A 15 -6.19 -8.08 -9.26
N LYS A 16 -6.49 -9.03 -8.38
CA LYS A 16 -7.70 -9.01 -7.56
C LYS A 16 -7.47 -8.24 -6.26
N MET A 17 -8.22 -7.19 -6.06
CA MET A 17 -8.17 -6.34 -4.86
C MET A 17 -9.42 -6.56 -4.02
N PRO A 18 -9.30 -6.86 -2.70
CA PRO A 18 -10.46 -6.92 -1.82
C PRO A 18 -11.24 -5.60 -1.82
N ARG A 19 -12.58 -5.71 -1.85
CA ARG A 19 -13.46 -4.53 -1.82
C ARG A 19 -13.49 -3.85 -0.46
N LEU A 20 -13.20 -4.60 0.59
CA LEU A 20 -13.19 -4.11 1.96
C LEU A 20 -11.82 -4.35 2.58
N GLY A 21 -11.30 -3.37 3.28
CA GLY A 21 -10.01 -3.43 3.97
C GLY A 21 -9.99 -2.58 5.22
N LEU A 22 -8.96 -2.77 6.03
CA LEU A 22 -8.67 -1.95 7.20
C LEU A 22 -7.69 -0.84 6.81
N GLY A 23 -8.06 0.44 7.04
CA GLY A 23 -7.14 1.57 7.01
C GLY A 23 -6.63 1.87 8.42
N VAL A 24 -5.34 2.17 8.54
CA VAL A 24 -4.68 2.39 9.84
C VAL A 24 -4.16 3.82 10.04
N TRP A 25 -4.70 4.78 9.31
CA TRP A 25 -4.38 6.19 9.56
C TRP A 25 -4.75 6.58 11.00
N GLN A 26 -3.86 7.31 11.68
CA GLN A 26 -4.01 7.71 13.09
C GLN A 26 -4.09 6.56 14.10
N VAL A 27 -3.64 5.38 13.73
CA VAL A 27 -3.44 4.26 14.64
C VAL A 27 -1.97 4.22 15.04
N ASP A 28 -1.68 4.26 16.33
CA ASP A 28 -0.31 4.38 16.84
C ASP A 28 0.53 3.12 16.55
N GLU A 29 1.82 3.35 16.26
CA GLU A 29 2.79 2.27 16.11
C GLU A 29 2.90 1.44 17.40
N GLY A 30 3.15 0.15 17.25
CA GLY A 30 3.29 -0.80 18.34
C GLY A 30 2.00 -1.58 18.60
N SER A 31 1.66 -1.78 19.86
CA SER A 31 0.56 -2.67 20.27
C SER A 31 -0.80 -2.28 19.69
N GLU A 32 -1.05 -0.99 19.48
CA GLU A 32 -2.34 -0.53 18.98
C GLU A 32 -2.57 -0.98 17.53
N VAL A 33 -1.63 -0.68 16.62
CA VAL A 33 -1.75 -1.10 15.21
C VAL A 33 -1.63 -2.61 15.06
N GLU A 34 -0.78 -3.26 15.84
CA GLU A 34 -0.66 -4.72 15.84
C GLU A 34 -1.99 -5.39 16.23
N TYR A 35 -2.64 -4.87 17.27
CA TYR A 35 -3.95 -5.37 17.69
C TYR A 35 -5.03 -5.12 16.63
N ALA A 36 -5.11 -3.91 16.09
CA ALA A 36 -6.12 -3.55 15.09
C ALA A 36 -6.02 -4.43 13.84
N VAL A 37 -4.81 -4.61 13.31
CA VAL A 37 -4.56 -5.47 12.13
C VAL A 37 -4.86 -6.93 12.45
N SER A 38 -4.39 -7.44 13.58
CA SER A 38 -4.64 -8.84 13.99
C SER A 38 -6.14 -9.12 14.16
N ALA A 39 -6.88 -8.20 14.78
CA ALA A 39 -8.32 -8.34 14.96
C ALA A 39 -9.07 -8.35 13.62
N ALA A 40 -8.70 -7.45 12.69
CA ALA A 40 -9.29 -7.41 11.35
C ALA A 40 -9.02 -8.71 10.57
N LEU A 41 -7.78 -9.20 10.59
CA LEU A 41 -7.41 -10.44 9.90
C LEU A 41 -8.15 -11.66 10.48
N LYS A 42 -8.28 -11.74 11.81
CA LYS A 42 -9.09 -12.77 12.49
C LYS A 42 -10.56 -12.69 12.13
N ALA A 43 -11.09 -11.48 11.95
CA ALA A 43 -12.47 -11.25 11.52
C ALA A 43 -12.73 -11.60 10.04
N GLY A 44 -11.68 -11.90 9.27
CA GLY A 44 -11.79 -12.29 7.86
C GLY A 44 -11.39 -11.21 6.85
N TYR A 45 -10.93 -10.04 7.31
CA TYR A 45 -10.33 -9.04 6.41
C TYR A 45 -9.08 -9.61 5.75
N ARG A 46 -8.81 -9.18 4.52
CA ARG A 46 -7.62 -9.60 3.76
C ARG A 46 -6.85 -8.42 3.18
N SER A 47 -7.33 -7.19 3.35
CA SER A 47 -6.68 -5.97 2.89
C SER A 47 -6.36 -5.06 4.05
N VAL A 48 -5.12 -4.55 4.09
CA VAL A 48 -4.64 -3.54 5.05
C VAL A 48 -4.01 -2.40 4.28
N ASP A 49 -4.45 -1.18 4.56
CA ASP A 49 -3.97 0.06 3.95
C ASP A 49 -3.21 0.90 4.99
N THR A 50 -1.93 1.12 4.74
CA THR A 50 -1.05 1.99 5.50
C THR A 50 -0.37 3.01 4.58
N ALA A 51 0.57 3.78 5.09
CA ALA A 51 1.42 4.70 4.35
C ALA A 51 2.70 4.99 5.13
N ALA A 52 3.77 5.36 4.42
CA ALA A 52 5.04 5.71 5.05
C ALA A 52 4.87 6.80 6.12
N VAL A 53 4.07 7.84 5.83
CA VAL A 53 3.84 8.96 6.75
C VAL A 53 3.05 8.60 8.01
N TYR A 54 2.33 7.48 8.01
CA TYR A 54 1.57 7.06 9.20
C TYR A 54 2.48 6.60 10.34
N GLY A 55 3.74 6.26 10.04
CA GLY A 55 4.72 5.84 11.03
C GLY A 55 4.43 4.50 11.70
N ASN A 56 3.56 3.67 11.11
CA ASN A 56 3.10 2.41 11.70
C ASN A 56 3.33 1.17 10.80
N GLU A 57 4.16 1.30 9.78
CA GLU A 57 4.45 0.18 8.87
C GLU A 57 5.13 -1.00 9.58
N VAL A 58 5.93 -0.76 10.62
CA VAL A 58 6.59 -1.84 11.39
C VAL A 58 5.56 -2.74 12.07
N GLY A 59 4.62 -2.15 12.80
CA GLY A 59 3.56 -2.88 13.49
C GLY A 59 2.58 -3.56 12.52
N VAL A 60 2.24 -2.90 11.41
CA VAL A 60 1.44 -3.53 10.35
C VAL A 60 2.14 -4.78 9.82
N GLY A 61 3.42 -4.66 9.45
CA GLY A 61 4.20 -5.77 8.93
C GLY A 61 4.32 -6.93 9.93
N LYS A 62 4.55 -6.62 11.19
CA LYS A 62 4.60 -7.62 12.27
C LYS A 62 3.29 -8.40 12.37
N ALA A 63 2.16 -7.70 12.48
CA ALA A 63 0.85 -8.34 12.58
C ALA A 63 0.51 -9.21 11.35
N VAL A 64 0.88 -8.74 10.16
CA VAL A 64 0.72 -9.49 8.90
C VAL A 64 1.52 -10.79 8.93
N ARG A 65 2.80 -10.73 9.27
CA ARG A 65 3.68 -11.91 9.32
C ARG A 65 3.28 -12.90 10.40
N GLU A 66 2.80 -12.43 11.55
CA GLU A 66 2.38 -13.26 12.68
C GLU A 66 0.96 -13.83 12.52
N SER A 67 0.21 -13.39 11.51
CA SER A 67 -1.18 -13.83 11.30
C SER A 67 -1.34 -15.31 10.93
N GLY A 68 -0.29 -15.94 10.42
CA GLY A 68 -0.34 -17.31 9.88
C GLY A 68 -1.11 -17.44 8.56
N ILE A 69 -1.60 -16.33 8.00
CA ILE A 69 -2.28 -16.31 6.69
C ILE A 69 -1.22 -16.27 5.59
N PRO A 70 -1.32 -17.13 4.55
CA PRO A 70 -0.40 -17.07 3.43
C PRO A 70 -0.33 -15.66 2.82
N ARG A 71 0.90 -15.18 2.51
CA ARG A 71 1.11 -13.80 2.04
C ARG A 71 0.30 -13.48 0.76
N GLU A 72 0.16 -14.45 -0.11
CA GLU A 72 -0.59 -14.34 -1.36
C GLU A 72 -2.11 -14.20 -1.16
N GLU A 73 -2.63 -14.49 0.02
CA GLU A 73 -4.02 -14.26 0.37
C GLU A 73 -4.26 -12.86 0.94
N LEU A 74 -3.20 -12.10 1.21
CA LEU A 74 -3.27 -10.77 1.78
C LEU A 74 -3.01 -9.71 0.72
N PHE A 75 -3.65 -8.56 0.87
CA PHE A 75 -3.49 -7.40 0.03
C PHE A 75 -3.02 -6.22 0.87
N ILE A 76 -1.74 -5.86 0.72
CA ILE A 76 -1.09 -4.81 1.52
C ILE A 76 -0.82 -3.60 0.65
N THR A 77 -1.32 -2.46 1.08
CA THR A 77 -1.14 -1.16 0.44
C THR A 77 -0.28 -0.25 1.30
N THR A 78 0.70 0.39 0.69
CA THR A 78 1.39 1.54 1.29
C THR A 78 1.55 2.66 0.26
N LYS A 79 2.08 3.82 0.68
CA LYS A 79 2.10 5.04 -0.13
C LYS A 79 3.41 5.78 0.07
N VAL A 80 3.97 6.32 -1.03
CA VAL A 80 5.12 7.22 -0.95
C VAL A 80 4.68 8.58 -0.40
N TRP A 81 5.41 9.07 0.60
CA TRP A 81 5.12 10.37 1.18
C TRP A 81 5.65 11.52 0.33
N ASN A 82 5.08 12.69 0.52
CA ASN A 82 5.38 13.89 -0.26
C ASN A 82 6.88 14.26 -0.27
N ALA A 83 7.56 14.12 0.87
CA ALA A 83 8.97 14.43 1.01
C ALA A 83 9.89 13.50 0.18
N ASP A 84 9.42 12.28 -0.11
CA ASP A 84 10.18 11.24 -0.80
C ASP A 84 9.84 11.13 -2.29
N GLN A 85 9.02 12.04 -2.80
CA GLN A 85 8.65 12.05 -4.22
C GLN A 85 9.83 12.51 -5.12
N GLY A 86 9.85 11.97 -6.32
CA GLY A 86 10.91 12.06 -7.31
C GLY A 86 11.25 10.66 -7.80
N TYR A 87 12.07 10.51 -8.82
CA TYR A 87 12.38 9.19 -9.37
C TYR A 87 13.21 8.33 -8.40
N ASP A 88 14.46 8.69 -8.14
CA ASP A 88 15.35 7.90 -7.29
C ASP A 88 14.90 7.85 -5.83
N SER A 89 14.33 8.94 -5.32
CA SER A 89 13.81 9.00 -3.96
C SER A 89 12.62 8.07 -3.75
N THR A 90 11.73 7.93 -4.74
CA THR A 90 10.61 7.00 -4.67
C THR A 90 11.07 5.53 -4.69
N LEU A 91 12.08 5.20 -5.49
CA LEU A 91 12.68 3.85 -5.48
C LEU A 91 13.21 3.50 -4.08
N ARG A 92 13.99 4.41 -3.48
CA ARG A 92 14.49 4.22 -2.11
C ARG A 92 13.37 4.18 -1.07
N ALA A 93 12.34 5.00 -1.23
CA ALA A 93 11.20 5.02 -0.32
C ALA A 93 10.47 3.68 -0.26
N LEU A 94 10.31 2.97 -1.39
CA LEU A 94 9.76 1.63 -1.38
C LEU A 94 10.67 0.65 -0.62
N ASP A 95 12.00 0.71 -0.84
CA ASP A 95 12.94 -0.14 -0.11
C ASP A 95 12.79 0.02 1.40
N GLU A 96 12.70 1.25 1.87
CA GLU A 96 12.51 1.55 3.29
C GLU A 96 11.14 1.09 3.82
N SER A 97 10.08 1.25 3.03
CA SER A 97 8.76 0.73 3.39
C SER A 97 8.74 -0.79 3.49
N LEU A 98 9.31 -1.49 2.52
CA LEU A 98 9.42 -2.95 2.54
C LEU A 98 10.24 -3.44 3.73
N LYS A 99 11.32 -2.74 4.06
CA LYS A 99 12.14 -3.04 5.24
C LYS A 99 11.35 -2.88 6.54
N ARG A 100 10.60 -1.77 6.70
CA ARG A 100 9.73 -1.57 7.88
C ARG A 100 8.64 -2.62 7.97
N LEU A 101 7.97 -2.91 6.87
CA LEU A 101 6.94 -3.96 6.79
C LEU A 101 7.53 -5.38 6.98
N GLY A 102 8.81 -5.58 6.67
CA GLY A 102 9.43 -6.91 6.63
C GLY A 102 8.81 -7.81 5.57
N LEU A 103 8.48 -7.24 4.41
CA LEU A 103 7.86 -7.92 3.28
C LEU A 103 8.74 -7.79 2.03
N ASP A 104 8.61 -8.74 1.12
CA ASP A 104 9.37 -8.74 -0.15
C ASP A 104 8.69 -7.88 -1.23
N TYR A 105 7.39 -7.67 -1.12
CA TYR A 105 6.59 -6.87 -2.04
C TYR A 105 5.35 -6.30 -1.33
N VAL A 106 4.77 -5.27 -1.94
CA VAL A 106 3.41 -4.81 -1.61
C VAL A 106 2.47 -5.06 -2.78
N ASP A 107 1.19 -5.21 -2.50
CA ASP A 107 0.17 -5.46 -3.52
C ASP A 107 -0.20 -4.19 -4.27
N LEU A 108 -0.24 -3.08 -3.57
CA LEU A 108 -0.53 -1.76 -4.15
C LEU A 108 0.40 -0.70 -3.55
N TYR A 109 1.06 0.05 -4.43
CA TYR A 109 1.87 1.20 -4.05
C TYR A 109 1.26 2.45 -4.65
N LEU A 110 1.00 3.47 -3.82
CA LEU A 110 0.31 4.68 -4.23
C LEU A 110 1.19 5.93 -4.08
N ILE A 111 1.02 6.89 -4.98
CA ILE A 111 1.41 8.27 -4.72
C ILE A 111 0.39 8.85 -3.76
N HIS A 112 0.82 9.30 -2.57
CA HIS A 112 -0.10 9.76 -1.51
C HIS A 112 -0.81 11.05 -1.90
N TRP A 113 -0.07 12.04 -2.44
CA TRP A 113 -0.56 13.33 -2.91
C TRP A 113 0.20 13.77 -4.16
N PRO A 114 -0.42 14.52 -5.07
CA PRO A 114 0.27 15.04 -6.27
C PRO A 114 1.15 16.25 -5.90
N VAL A 115 2.41 16.02 -5.56
CA VAL A 115 3.36 17.11 -5.29
C VAL A 115 3.76 17.78 -6.60
N LYS A 116 3.42 19.04 -6.74
CA LYS A 116 3.70 19.83 -7.94
C LYS A 116 5.19 19.77 -8.32
N GLY A 117 5.46 19.46 -9.58
CA GLY A 117 6.82 19.35 -10.12
C GLY A 117 7.53 18.04 -9.77
N LYS A 118 6.89 17.13 -9.03
CA LYS A 118 7.50 15.85 -8.63
C LYS A 118 6.67 14.62 -9.02
N TYR A 119 5.34 14.71 -9.06
CA TYR A 119 4.50 13.52 -9.24
C TYR A 119 4.72 12.79 -10.57
N MET A 120 5.15 13.49 -11.63
CA MET A 120 5.46 12.85 -12.91
C MET A 120 6.68 11.92 -12.79
N GLU A 121 7.77 12.40 -12.19
CA GLU A 121 8.96 11.56 -11.96
C GLU A 121 8.69 10.45 -10.93
N THR A 122 7.83 10.73 -9.96
CA THR A 122 7.33 9.72 -9.03
C THR A 122 6.56 8.63 -9.78
N TRP A 123 5.67 8.99 -10.70
CA TRP A 123 4.94 8.03 -11.53
C TRP A 123 5.87 7.14 -12.34
N ARG A 124 6.89 7.71 -12.96
CA ARG A 124 7.92 6.93 -13.70
C ARG A 124 8.62 5.91 -12.79
N ALA A 125 8.93 6.30 -11.56
CA ALA A 125 9.47 5.36 -10.59
C ALA A 125 8.49 4.24 -10.25
N MET A 126 7.19 4.57 -10.10
CA MET A 126 6.14 3.57 -9.88
C MET A 126 6.06 2.55 -11.02
N GLU A 127 6.15 3.01 -12.27
CA GLU A 127 6.18 2.12 -13.45
C GLU A 127 7.41 1.21 -13.46
N THR A 128 8.57 1.74 -13.06
CA THR A 128 9.80 0.95 -12.92
C THR A 128 9.62 -0.15 -11.86
N LEU A 129 9.13 0.19 -10.68
CA LEU A 129 8.88 -0.75 -9.59
C LEU A 129 7.87 -1.85 -9.98
N TYR A 130 6.85 -1.46 -10.75
CA TYR A 130 5.87 -2.41 -11.29
C TYR A 130 6.51 -3.38 -12.29
N ASN A 131 7.31 -2.86 -13.23
CA ASN A 131 7.99 -3.68 -14.24
C ASN A 131 9.04 -4.61 -13.62
N GLU A 132 9.65 -4.23 -12.52
CA GLU A 132 10.58 -5.06 -11.74
C GLU A 132 9.88 -6.11 -10.86
N GLY A 133 8.55 -6.09 -10.80
CA GLY A 133 7.77 -7.01 -9.99
C GLY A 133 7.85 -6.75 -8.48
N ARG A 134 8.28 -5.57 -8.07
CA ARG A 134 8.41 -5.19 -6.65
C ARG A 134 7.09 -4.77 -6.02
N VAL A 135 6.15 -4.38 -6.87
CA VAL A 135 4.76 -4.08 -6.51
C VAL A 135 3.85 -4.76 -7.52
N ARG A 136 2.67 -5.22 -7.07
CA ARG A 136 1.73 -5.91 -7.96
C ARG A 136 0.83 -4.96 -8.73
N ALA A 137 0.58 -3.78 -8.16
CA ALA A 137 -0.19 -2.72 -8.78
C ALA A 137 0.32 -1.36 -8.29
N VAL A 138 0.15 -0.35 -9.11
CA VAL A 138 0.47 1.04 -8.80
C VAL A 138 -0.75 1.93 -8.98
N GLY A 139 -0.77 3.05 -8.30
CA GLY A 139 -1.87 4.00 -8.44
C GLY A 139 -1.58 5.33 -7.75
N VAL A 140 -2.61 6.14 -7.69
CA VAL A 140 -2.56 7.50 -7.17
C VAL A 140 -3.66 7.75 -6.15
N SER A 141 -3.42 8.65 -5.22
CA SER A 141 -4.37 9.08 -4.20
C SER A 141 -4.44 10.61 -4.19
N ASN A 142 -5.64 11.14 -3.94
CA ASN A 142 -5.88 12.59 -3.88
C ASN A 142 -5.60 13.36 -5.19
N PHE A 143 -5.53 12.66 -6.32
CA PHE A 143 -5.36 13.27 -7.63
C PHE A 143 -6.70 13.83 -8.14
N GLN A 144 -6.63 15.00 -8.74
CA GLN A 144 -7.74 15.61 -9.49
C GLN A 144 -7.62 15.22 -10.98
N ILE A 145 -8.65 15.54 -11.78
CA ILE A 145 -8.71 15.16 -13.20
C ILE A 145 -7.45 15.61 -13.96
N HIS A 146 -7.02 16.86 -13.78
CA HIS A 146 -5.84 17.38 -14.46
C HIS A 146 -4.55 16.66 -14.07
N HIS A 147 -4.41 16.21 -12.82
CA HIS A 147 -3.27 15.40 -12.41
C HIS A 147 -3.26 14.02 -13.10
N LEU A 148 -4.46 13.43 -13.28
CA LEU A 148 -4.60 12.15 -13.96
C LEU A 148 -4.34 12.24 -15.48
N GLN A 149 -4.53 13.43 -16.06
CA GLN A 149 -4.24 13.64 -17.48
C GLN A 149 -2.75 13.79 -17.76
N ASP A 150 -1.95 14.10 -16.74
CA ASP A 150 -0.50 14.27 -16.86
C ASP A 150 0.27 12.93 -16.78
N VAL A 151 -0.32 11.89 -16.16
CA VAL A 151 0.35 10.60 -15.90
C VAL A 151 -0.17 9.45 -16.80
#